data_15dbd9a8e84d00f5de7112aac9666ffd
#
_entry.id   15dbd9a8e84d00f5de7112aac9666ffd
#
_cell.length_a   1.000
_cell.length_b   1.000
_cell.length_c   1.000
_cell.angle_alpha   90.00
_cell.angle_beta   90.00
_cell.angle_gamma   90.00
#
_symmetry.space_group_name_H-M   'P 1'
#
loop_
_entity.id
_entity.type
_entity.pdbx_description
1 polymer ?
#
loop_
_entity_poly.entity_id
_entity_poly.type
_entity_poly.pdbx_seq_one_letter_code
_entity_poly.pdbx_strand_id
1 'polypeptide(L)'
;MIFLGFADDVLNLRWRHKLLLPTMASLPLLMVYFTNFGNTTIVVPKPFRMFLGLHMNLGILYYVYMGMLAVFCTNAINILAGINGLEAGQSLVIAASIITFNMIELNGDCRDDHIFSLYFMIPFFFTTLGLFYHNRYPSRAFVGDTFCYFAGMTFAVVGILGHFSKTMLLFFIPQVVNFIYSLPQLFHIIPCPRHRLPRFNPDTGKLEMSYSRFKSKSLSPLGTSILQVSEKFHLVEVHRGTDKDGEYTECNNMTLINLVIKILGPTHERTLTSLLLLLQVVGSIMAFSIRYQLVRLFYDV
;
A
#
# COMPACT_ATOMS: atom_id res chain seq x y z
N MET A 1 6.78 8.64 13.99
CA MET A 1 6.94 8.09 12.63
C MET A 1 8.02 8.80 11.81
N ILE A 2 8.09 10.12 11.77
CA ILE A 2 9.14 10.85 11.03
C ILE A 2 10.54 10.41 11.47
N PHE A 3 10.82 10.39 12.77
CA PHE A 3 12.11 9.93 13.30
C PHE A 3 12.41 8.46 12.91
N LEU A 4 11.39 7.61 12.91
CA LEU A 4 11.54 6.21 12.52
C LEU A 4 11.88 6.07 11.03
N GLY A 5 11.19 6.83 10.16
CA GLY A 5 11.49 6.84 8.73
C GLY A 5 12.90 7.39 8.45
N PHE A 6 13.28 8.47 9.13
CA PHE A 6 14.65 9.00 9.04
C PHE A 6 15.70 7.99 9.51
N ALA A 7 15.44 7.29 10.60
CA ALA A 7 16.33 6.23 11.08
C ALA A 7 16.42 5.08 10.06
N ASP A 8 15.33 4.75 9.38
CA ASP A 8 15.35 3.73 8.32
C ASP A 8 16.14 4.19 7.10
N ASP A 9 15.98 5.44 6.65
CA ASP A 9 16.73 6.02 5.54
C ASP A 9 18.26 6.02 5.82
N VAL A 10 18.67 6.28 7.08
CA VAL A 10 20.08 6.40 7.46
C VAL A 10 20.70 5.05 7.82
N LEU A 11 20.02 4.25 8.66
CA LEU A 11 20.54 3.00 9.24
C LEU A 11 20.17 1.76 8.43
N ASN A 12 19.25 1.89 7.47
CA ASN A 12 18.77 0.82 6.63
C ASN A 12 18.29 -0.39 7.45
N LEU A 13 17.22 -0.18 8.20
CA LEU A 13 16.71 -1.13 9.18
C LEU A 13 16.36 -2.50 8.57
N ARG A 14 16.55 -3.56 9.33
CA ARG A 14 16.13 -4.90 8.93
C ARG A 14 14.59 -4.96 8.91
N TRP A 15 14.06 -5.82 8.03
CA TRP A 15 12.60 -5.95 7.82
C TRP A 15 11.79 -6.21 9.10
N ARG A 16 12.33 -6.95 10.06
CA ARG A 16 11.70 -7.17 11.38
C ARG A 16 11.44 -5.87 12.15
N HIS A 17 12.38 -4.93 12.09
CA HIS A 17 12.24 -3.64 12.75
C HIS A 17 11.21 -2.75 12.03
N LYS A 18 11.11 -2.86 10.70
CA LYS A 18 10.10 -2.15 9.89
C LYS A 18 8.65 -2.57 10.21
N LEU A 19 8.44 -3.70 10.85
CA LEU A 19 7.11 -4.12 11.35
C LEU A 19 6.95 -3.79 12.84
N LEU A 20 7.94 -4.11 13.67
CA LEU A 20 7.84 -3.96 15.12
C LEU A 20 7.73 -2.49 15.53
N LEU A 21 8.58 -1.62 14.99
CA LEU A 21 8.64 -0.21 15.40
C LEU A 21 7.36 0.57 15.04
N PRO A 22 6.77 0.45 13.83
CA PRO A 22 5.45 1.04 13.56
C PRO A 22 4.34 0.48 14.44
N THR A 23 4.39 -0.81 14.80
CA THR A 23 3.44 -1.40 15.75
C THR A 23 3.54 -0.70 17.10
N MET A 24 4.74 -0.55 17.66
CA MET A 24 4.94 0.19 18.92
C MET A 24 4.52 1.65 18.81
N ALA A 25 4.84 2.32 17.70
CA ALA A 25 4.48 3.71 17.47
C ALA A 25 2.97 3.92 17.25
N SER A 26 2.22 2.88 16.92
CA SER A 26 0.74 2.94 16.82
C SER A 26 0.03 2.77 18.16
N LEU A 27 0.71 2.30 19.22
CA LEU A 27 0.08 2.10 20.54
C LEU A 27 -0.56 3.38 21.12
N PRO A 28 0.05 4.56 21.06
CA PRO A 28 -0.61 5.79 21.52
C PRO A 28 -1.94 6.08 20.80
N LEU A 29 -2.00 5.82 19.47
CA LEU A 29 -3.22 5.95 18.68
C LEU A 29 -4.32 4.99 19.19
N LEU A 30 -3.96 3.73 19.46
CA LEU A 30 -4.90 2.73 19.99
C LEU A 30 -5.36 3.10 21.40
N MET A 31 -4.49 3.66 22.24
CA MET A 31 -4.85 4.15 23.57
C MET A 31 -5.83 5.32 23.50
N VAL A 32 -5.62 6.28 22.60
CA VAL A 32 -6.56 7.40 22.38
C VAL A 32 -7.93 6.85 21.93
N TYR A 33 -7.94 5.89 21.01
CA TYR A 33 -9.20 5.25 20.59
C TYR A 33 -9.89 4.54 21.77
N PHE A 34 -9.13 3.81 22.59
CA PHE A 34 -9.67 3.08 23.76
C PHE A 34 -10.31 4.04 24.78
N THR A 35 -9.63 5.14 25.09
CA THR A 35 -10.09 6.09 26.13
C THR A 35 -11.27 6.94 25.68
N ASN A 36 -11.33 7.32 24.40
CA ASN A 36 -12.34 8.26 23.92
C ASN A 36 -13.57 7.56 23.34
N PHE A 37 -13.41 6.40 22.71
CA PHE A 37 -14.49 5.74 21.97
C PHE A 37 -14.81 4.36 22.52
N GLY A 38 -13.83 3.50 22.71
CA GLY A 38 -13.97 2.15 23.27
C GLY A 38 -14.91 1.21 22.49
N ASN A 39 -15.52 1.67 21.39
CA ASN A 39 -16.50 0.89 20.64
C ASN A 39 -15.80 -0.11 19.71
N THR A 40 -16.03 -1.39 19.97
CA THR A 40 -15.45 -2.51 19.22
C THR A 40 -16.50 -3.33 18.46
N THR A 41 -17.72 -2.76 18.34
CA THR A 41 -18.85 -3.43 17.69
C THR A 41 -18.87 -3.14 16.21
N ILE A 42 -19.04 -4.19 15.40
CA ILE A 42 -19.21 -4.07 13.94
C ILE A 42 -20.60 -4.48 13.52
N VAL A 43 -21.11 -3.87 12.45
CA VAL A 43 -22.34 -4.30 11.79
C VAL A 43 -21.99 -5.47 10.86
N VAL A 44 -22.72 -6.58 10.99
CA VAL A 44 -22.51 -7.80 10.20
C VAL A 44 -23.19 -7.66 8.84
N PRO A 45 -22.54 -8.01 7.70
CA PRO A 45 -23.16 -8.04 6.38
C PRO A 45 -24.36 -9.00 6.32
N LYS A 46 -25.38 -8.66 5.53
CA LYS A 46 -26.65 -9.44 5.37
C LYS A 46 -26.46 -10.94 5.24
N PRO A 47 -25.54 -11.48 4.39
CA PRO A 47 -25.40 -12.93 4.23
C PRO A 47 -25.01 -13.67 5.50
N PHE A 48 -24.33 -13.00 6.43
CA PHE A 48 -23.80 -13.62 7.66
C PHE A 48 -24.66 -13.34 8.89
N ARG A 49 -25.68 -12.47 8.80
CA ARG A 49 -26.55 -12.11 9.94
C ARG A 49 -27.32 -13.28 10.51
N MET A 50 -27.62 -14.27 9.69
CA MET A 50 -28.32 -15.49 10.12
C MET A 50 -27.51 -16.27 11.16
N PHE A 51 -26.18 -16.22 11.10
CA PHE A 51 -25.29 -16.95 12.00
C PHE A 51 -24.71 -16.09 13.13
N LEU A 52 -24.47 -14.79 12.88
CA LEU A 52 -23.69 -13.89 13.75
C LEU A 52 -24.52 -12.76 14.35
N GLY A 53 -25.82 -12.65 13.97
CA GLY A 53 -26.67 -11.53 14.39
C GLY A 53 -26.33 -10.22 13.64
N LEU A 54 -27.04 -9.14 14.01
CA LEU A 54 -26.86 -7.83 13.37
C LEU A 54 -25.56 -7.13 13.81
N HIS A 55 -25.21 -7.25 15.08
CA HIS A 55 -24.05 -6.62 15.70
C HIS A 55 -23.14 -7.67 16.31
N MET A 56 -21.84 -7.58 16.05
CA MET A 56 -20.84 -8.47 16.64
C MET A 56 -19.75 -7.61 17.32
N ASN A 57 -19.54 -7.86 18.61
CA ASN A 57 -18.46 -7.24 19.36
C ASN A 57 -17.18 -8.05 19.18
N LEU A 58 -16.17 -7.42 18.57
CA LEU A 58 -14.86 -8.04 18.32
C LEU A 58 -13.90 -7.89 19.50
N GLY A 59 -14.20 -7.02 20.47
CA GLY A 59 -13.33 -6.78 21.62
C GLY A 59 -11.88 -6.47 21.18
N ILE A 60 -10.93 -7.23 21.73
CA ILE A 60 -9.50 -7.03 21.47
C ILE A 60 -9.11 -7.22 19.99
N LEU A 61 -9.84 -8.06 19.23
CA LEU A 61 -9.57 -8.27 17.80
C LEU A 61 -9.76 -7.00 16.98
N TYR A 62 -10.63 -6.08 17.43
CA TYR A 62 -10.81 -4.80 16.78
C TYR A 62 -9.57 -3.90 16.92
N TYR A 63 -8.91 -3.93 18.09
CA TYR A 63 -7.64 -3.22 18.31
C TYR A 63 -6.50 -3.83 17.50
N VAL A 64 -6.46 -5.16 17.38
CA VAL A 64 -5.51 -5.86 16.51
C VAL A 64 -5.70 -5.42 15.06
N TYR A 65 -6.95 -5.36 14.58
CA TYR A 65 -7.27 -4.86 13.23
C TYR A 65 -6.78 -3.42 13.02
N MET A 66 -7.05 -2.50 13.95
CA MET A 66 -6.60 -1.11 13.86
C MET A 66 -5.07 -0.99 13.86
N GLY A 67 -4.40 -1.78 14.72
CA GLY A 67 -2.94 -1.85 14.75
C GLY A 67 -2.35 -2.37 13.43
N MET A 68 -2.93 -3.43 12.88
CA MET A 68 -2.53 -3.95 11.56
C MET A 68 -2.78 -2.93 10.44
N LEU A 69 -3.88 -2.19 10.49
CA LEU A 69 -4.18 -1.13 9.54
C LEU A 69 -3.11 -0.02 9.60
N ALA A 70 -2.71 0.42 10.80
CA ALA A 70 -1.69 1.43 10.98
C ALA A 70 -0.33 0.96 10.42
N VAL A 71 0.08 -0.27 10.73
CA VAL A 71 1.30 -0.88 10.20
C VAL A 71 1.22 -1.07 8.68
N PHE A 72 0.06 -1.47 8.15
CA PHE A 72 -0.15 -1.59 6.72
C PHE A 72 -0.04 -0.24 6.01
N CYS A 73 -0.75 0.78 6.46
CA CYS A 73 -0.71 2.12 5.83
C CYS A 73 0.71 2.69 5.79
N THR A 74 1.49 2.54 6.87
CA THR A 74 2.87 3.03 6.94
C THR A 74 3.82 2.32 5.98
N ASN A 75 3.66 1.01 5.80
CA ASN A 75 4.52 0.24 4.91
C ASN A 75 4.01 0.20 3.46
N ALA A 76 2.71 0.31 3.21
CA ALA A 76 2.11 0.14 1.90
C ALA A 76 2.58 1.18 0.88
N ILE A 77 2.75 2.45 1.31
CA ILE A 77 3.28 3.52 0.46
C ILE A 77 4.75 3.24 0.12
N ASN A 78 5.54 2.79 1.09
CA ASN A 78 6.94 2.46 0.92
C ASN A 78 7.16 1.21 0.04
N ILE A 79 6.27 0.22 0.11
CA ILE A 79 6.38 -1.00 -0.72
C ILE A 79 6.07 -0.70 -2.19
N LEU A 80 5.17 0.25 -2.48
CA LEU A 80 4.90 0.76 -3.83
C LEU A 80 5.65 2.06 -4.06
N ALA A 81 6.96 2.00 -4.10
CA ALA A 81 7.87 3.14 -4.16
C ALA A 81 9.06 2.86 -5.09
N GLY A 82 9.87 3.87 -5.35
CA GLY A 82 11.18 3.73 -5.99
C GLY A 82 11.28 4.29 -7.40
N ILE A 83 10.33 5.12 -7.84
CA ILE A 83 10.41 5.95 -9.04
C ILE A 83 9.97 7.38 -8.72
N ASN A 84 10.57 8.34 -9.39
CA ASN A 84 10.35 9.77 -9.11
C ASN A 84 8.87 10.16 -9.17
N GLY A 85 8.38 10.78 -8.08
CA GLY A 85 7.03 11.30 -7.97
C GLY A 85 5.97 10.28 -7.57
N LEU A 86 6.30 9.00 -7.42
CA LEU A 86 5.28 7.98 -7.13
C LEU A 86 4.78 8.07 -5.68
N GLU A 87 5.68 8.13 -4.70
CA GLU A 87 5.35 8.14 -3.27
C GLU A 87 4.52 9.36 -2.88
N ALA A 88 4.98 10.54 -3.29
CA ALA A 88 4.24 11.79 -3.04
C ALA A 88 2.95 11.84 -3.85
N GLY A 89 2.97 11.38 -5.11
CA GLY A 89 1.83 11.40 -6.02
C GLY A 89 0.69 10.47 -5.56
N GLN A 90 0.99 9.21 -5.19
CA GLN A 90 -0.03 8.30 -4.67
C GLN A 90 -0.64 8.83 -3.36
N SER A 91 0.20 9.43 -2.48
CA SER A 91 -0.28 10.03 -1.25
C SER A 91 -1.21 11.23 -1.50
N LEU A 92 -0.93 12.05 -2.53
CA LEU A 92 -1.82 13.13 -2.96
C LEU A 92 -3.18 12.62 -3.44
N VAL A 93 -3.20 11.59 -4.28
CA VAL A 93 -4.47 11.02 -4.78
C VAL A 93 -5.28 10.42 -3.64
N ILE A 94 -4.64 9.70 -2.70
CA ILE A 94 -5.31 9.17 -1.52
C ILE A 94 -5.86 10.31 -0.65
N ALA A 95 -5.05 11.34 -0.37
CA ALA A 95 -5.49 12.50 0.43
C ALA A 95 -6.66 13.25 -0.22
N ALA A 96 -6.62 13.48 -1.55
CA ALA A 96 -7.72 14.07 -2.29
C ALA A 96 -9.00 13.24 -2.20
N SER A 97 -8.87 11.91 -2.29
CA SER A 97 -9.99 10.98 -2.16
C SER A 97 -10.60 11.04 -0.76
N ILE A 98 -9.78 11.09 0.30
CA ILE A 98 -10.25 11.23 1.68
C ILE A 98 -10.93 12.58 1.90
N ILE A 99 -10.37 13.67 1.39
CA ILE A 99 -10.99 15.01 1.48
C ILE A 99 -12.35 14.98 0.79
N THR A 100 -12.44 14.45 -0.42
CA THR A 100 -13.70 14.33 -1.16
C THR A 100 -14.72 13.47 -0.40
N PHE A 101 -14.29 12.33 0.15
CA PHE A 101 -15.13 11.47 0.97
C PHE A 101 -15.68 12.23 2.20
N ASN A 102 -14.80 12.88 2.96
CA ASN A 102 -15.21 13.63 4.14
C ASN A 102 -16.17 14.77 3.79
N MET A 103 -15.96 15.48 2.67
CA MET A 103 -16.86 16.54 2.22
C MET A 103 -18.28 16.01 1.86
N ILE A 104 -18.38 14.82 1.28
CA ILE A 104 -19.67 14.18 0.97
C ILE A 104 -20.40 13.80 2.26
N GLU A 105 -19.67 13.29 3.26
CA GLU A 105 -20.25 12.79 4.51
C GLU A 105 -20.48 13.89 5.57
N LEU A 106 -20.16 15.17 5.30
CA LEU A 106 -20.35 16.28 6.26
C LEU A 106 -21.80 16.48 6.71
N ASN A 107 -22.78 16.01 5.94
CA ASN A 107 -24.20 16.12 6.29
C ASN A 107 -24.72 14.88 7.05
N GLY A 108 -23.86 13.90 7.34
CA GLY A 108 -24.20 12.68 8.07
C GLY A 108 -24.05 12.81 9.59
N ASP A 109 -24.37 11.71 10.29
CA ASP A 109 -24.35 11.65 11.77
C ASP A 109 -22.94 11.79 12.38
N CYS A 110 -21.88 11.46 11.63
CA CYS A 110 -20.49 11.52 12.07
C CYS A 110 -19.77 12.80 11.60
N ARG A 111 -20.49 13.93 11.52
CA ARG A 111 -19.95 15.20 11.00
C ARG A 111 -18.65 15.63 11.66
N ASP A 112 -18.56 15.55 13.00
CA ASP A 112 -17.40 16.04 13.75
C ASP A 112 -16.16 15.19 13.47
N ASP A 113 -16.33 13.89 13.25
CA ASP A 113 -15.24 12.98 12.87
C ASP A 113 -14.70 13.31 11.47
N HIS A 114 -15.59 13.67 10.54
CA HIS A 114 -15.20 14.11 9.20
C HIS A 114 -14.52 15.47 9.21
N ILE A 115 -14.98 16.42 10.04
CA ILE A 115 -14.32 17.72 10.24
C ILE A 115 -12.92 17.50 10.84
N PHE A 116 -12.78 16.65 11.86
CA PHE A 116 -11.48 16.28 12.43
C PHE A 116 -10.52 15.76 11.34
N SER A 117 -11.00 14.85 10.49
CA SER A 117 -10.20 14.33 9.38
C SER A 117 -9.77 15.43 8.39
N LEU A 118 -10.65 16.38 8.05
CA LEU A 118 -10.34 17.50 7.16
C LEU A 118 -9.27 18.42 7.74
N TYR A 119 -9.24 18.67 9.05
CA TYR A 119 -8.20 19.48 9.68
C TYR A 119 -6.79 18.93 9.46
N PHE A 120 -6.65 17.61 9.34
CA PHE A 120 -5.36 16.96 9.04
C PHE A 120 -5.13 16.82 7.54
N MET A 121 -6.16 16.45 6.78
CA MET A 121 -6.00 16.10 5.37
C MET A 121 -5.78 17.32 4.47
N ILE A 122 -6.39 18.46 4.77
CA ILE A 122 -6.20 19.66 3.94
C ILE A 122 -4.75 20.18 4.03
N PRO A 123 -4.16 20.42 5.22
CA PRO A 123 -2.75 20.81 5.30
C PRO A 123 -1.81 19.74 4.74
N PHE A 124 -2.08 18.45 5.00
CA PHE A 124 -1.29 17.36 4.44
C PHE A 124 -1.29 17.39 2.90
N PHE A 125 -2.45 17.59 2.28
CA PHE A 125 -2.56 17.67 0.81
C PHE A 125 -1.70 18.80 0.24
N PHE A 126 -1.81 20.01 0.76
CA PHE A 126 -1.07 21.16 0.22
C PHE A 126 0.43 21.07 0.49
N THR A 127 0.86 20.58 1.64
CA THR A 127 2.29 20.36 1.94
C THR A 127 2.88 19.26 1.05
N THR A 128 2.13 18.17 0.85
CA THR A 128 2.53 17.07 -0.05
C THR A 128 2.53 17.52 -1.52
N LEU A 129 1.63 18.42 -1.92
CA LEU A 129 1.62 19.00 -3.26
C LEU A 129 2.91 19.80 -3.53
N GLY A 130 3.36 20.59 -2.54
CA GLY A 130 4.66 21.27 -2.61
C GLY A 130 5.84 20.29 -2.74
N LEU A 131 5.81 19.20 -1.95
CA LEU A 131 6.82 18.15 -2.06
C LEU A 131 6.78 17.46 -3.43
N PHE A 132 5.59 17.11 -3.93
CA PHE A 132 5.41 16.47 -5.23
C PHE A 132 5.94 17.35 -6.38
N TYR A 133 5.77 18.65 -6.31
CA TYR A 133 6.32 19.57 -7.30
C TYR A 133 7.84 19.44 -7.45
N HIS A 134 8.56 19.20 -6.33
CA HIS A 134 10.01 19.01 -6.35
C HIS A 134 10.44 17.56 -6.58
N ASN A 135 9.58 16.59 -6.25
CA ASN A 135 9.90 15.17 -6.38
C ASN A 135 9.51 14.56 -7.74
N ARG A 136 8.59 15.19 -8.52
CA ARG A 136 8.23 14.70 -9.86
C ARG A 136 9.43 14.69 -10.80
N TYR A 137 9.40 13.81 -11.81
CA TYR A 137 10.48 13.68 -12.79
C TYR A 137 10.71 14.98 -13.60
N PRO A 138 11.95 15.46 -13.80
CA PRO A 138 13.18 15.00 -13.11
C PRO A 138 13.20 15.50 -11.66
N SER A 139 13.43 14.58 -10.72
CA SER A 139 13.35 14.89 -9.30
C SER A 139 14.46 15.83 -8.84
N ARG A 140 14.07 16.81 -7.99
CA ARG A 140 14.98 17.73 -7.29
C ARG A 140 15.05 17.47 -5.79
N ALA A 141 14.15 16.62 -5.28
CA ALA A 141 14.06 16.27 -3.86
C ALA A 141 13.77 14.78 -3.70
N PHE A 142 14.51 14.13 -2.84
CA PHE A 142 14.27 12.74 -2.42
C PHE A 142 13.20 12.72 -1.32
N VAL A 143 12.33 11.73 -1.34
CA VAL A 143 11.19 11.62 -0.39
C VAL A 143 11.51 10.69 0.77
N GLY A 144 12.11 9.55 0.49
CA GLY A 144 12.56 8.54 1.44
C GLY A 144 11.46 7.86 2.26
N ASP A 145 11.90 6.95 3.11
CA ASP A 145 11.07 6.23 4.07
C ASP A 145 10.45 7.20 5.10
N THR A 146 11.13 8.31 5.37
CA THR A 146 10.68 9.40 6.26
C THR A 146 9.28 9.90 5.88
N PHE A 147 9.09 10.23 4.61
CA PHE A 147 7.78 10.68 4.12
C PHE A 147 6.76 9.54 4.09
N CYS A 148 7.16 8.35 3.62
CA CYS A 148 6.26 7.20 3.50
C CYS A 148 5.63 6.82 4.85
N TYR A 149 6.43 6.79 5.92
CA TYR A 149 5.95 6.49 7.27
C TYR A 149 5.10 7.61 7.86
N PHE A 150 5.46 8.86 7.59
CA PHE A 150 4.65 10.02 8.01
C PHE A 150 3.29 10.01 7.32
N ALA A 151 3.25 9.86 6.00
CA ALA A 151 2.03 9.85 5.21
C ALA A 151 1.12 8.68 5.61
N GLY A 152 1.68 7.46 5.69
CA GLY A 152 0.92 6.27 6.06
C GLY A 152 0.32 6.35 7.46
N MET A 153 1.08 6.87 8.44
CA MET A 153 0.53 7.06 9.80
C MET A 153 -0.54 8.16 9.82
N THR A 154 -0.37 9.24 9.07
CA THR A 154 -1.40 10.29 8.98
C THR A 154 -2.72 9.71 8.46
N PHE A 155 -2.68 8.90 7.41
CA PHE A 155 -3.86 8.20 6.90
C PHE A 155 -4.47 7.24 7.93
N ALA A 156 -3.63 6.48 8.64
CA ALA A 156 -4.11 5.57 9.69
C ALA A 156 -4.81 6.34 10.82
N VAL A 157 -4.23 7.44 11.29
CA VAL A 157 -4.81 8.28 12.34
C VAL A 157 -6.19 8.80 11.94
N VAL A 158 -6.29 9.42 10.76
CA VAL A 158 -7.59 9.97 10.31
C VAL A 158 -8.61 8.89 10.01
N GLY A 159 -8.21 7.73 9.49
CA GLY A 159 -9.11 6.61 9.21
C GLY A 159 -9.63 5.92 10.48
N ILE A 160 -8.81 5.82 11.52
CA ILE A 160 -9.16 5.19 12.79
C ILE A 160 -9.98 6.14 13.66
N LEU A 161 -9.48 7.36 13.91
CA LEU A 161 -10.16 8.34 14.76
C LEU A 161 -11.37 8.99 14.09
N GLY A 162 -11.39 9.06 12.76
CA GLY A 162 -12.54 9.49 11.95
C GLY A 162 -13.57 8.39 11.66
N HIS A 163 -13.44 7.21 12.26
CA HIS A 163 -14.37 6.07 12.17
C HIS A 163 -14.64 5.53 10.76
N PHE A 164 -13.77 5.81 9.79
CA PHE A 164 -13.91 5.30 8.41
C PHE A 164 -12.74 4.38 7.98
N SER A 165 -12.13 3.66 8.91
CA SER A 165 -10.98 2.78 8.68
C SER A 165 -11.20 1.76 7.54
N LYS A 166 -12.41 1.23 7.38
CA LYS A 166 -12.76 0.30 6.30
C LYS A 166 -12.77 1.01 4.93
N THR A 167 -13.32 2.23 4.86
CA THR A 167 -13.31 3.06 3.64
C THR A 167 -11.88 3.52 3.32
N MET A 168 -11.08 3.85 4.34
CA MET A 168 -9.67 4.16 4.20
C MET A 168 -8.93 3.03 3.45
N LEU A 169 -9.14 1.78 3.84
CA LEU A 169 -8.49 0.64 3.19
C LEU A 169 -8.87 0.50 1.70
N LEU A 170 -10.06 0.92 1.30
CA LEU A 170 -10.47 0.93 -0.11
C LEU A 170 -9.66 1.93 -0.93
N PHE A 171 -9.25 3.07 -0.37
CA PHE A 171 -8.39 4.02 -1.08
C PHE A 171 -6.97 3.51 -1.30
N PHE A 172 -6.58 2.41 -0.62
CA PHE A 172 -5.30 1.72 -0.79
C PHE A 172 -5.37 0.52 -1.77
N ILE A 173 -6.39 0.41 -2.62
CA ILE A 173 -6.53 -0.73 -3.56
C ILE A 173 -5.25 -1.02 -4.35
N PRO A 174 -4.56 -0.07 -5.00
CA PRO A 174 -3.33 -0.37 -5.72
C PRO A 174 -2.20 -0.87 -4.82
N GLN A 175 -2.09 -0.33 -3.59
CA GLN A 175 -1.09 -0.77 -2.61
C GLN A 175 -1.41 -2.17 -2.08
N VAL A 176 -2.70 -2.49 -1.86
CA VAL A 176 -3.15 -3.83 -1.49
C VAL A 176 -2.82 -4.83 -2.59
N VAL A 177 -3.12 -4.49 -3.85
CA VAL A 177 -2.77 -5.33 -5.02
C VAL A 177 -1.26 -5.53 -5.11
N ASN A 178 -0.47 -4.46 -4.98
CA ASN A 178 0.99 -4.56 -4.97
C ASN A 178 1.51 -5.43 -3.82
N PHE A 179 0.94 -5.30 -2.62
CA PHE A 179 1.30 -6.10 -1.45
C PHE A 179 1.01 -7.58 -1.70
N ILE A 180 -0.21 -7.93 -2.14
CA ILE A 180 -0.60 -9.32 -2.42
C ILE A 180 0.29 -9.91 -3.52
N TYR A 181 0.54 -9.18 -4.60
CA TYR A 181 1.41 -9.63 -5.68
C TYR A 181 2.86 -9.82 -5.22
N SER A 182 3.32 -9.01 -4.27
CA SER A 182 4.66 -9.07 -3.70
C SER A 182 4.85 -10.15 -2.61
N LEU A 183 3.77 -10.71 -2.05
CA LEU A 183 3.83 -11.65 -0.92
C LEU A 183 4.84 -12.79 -1.11
N PRO A 184 4.92 -13.48 -2.26
CA PRO A 184 5.85 -14.59 -2.43
C PRO A 184 7.31 -14.19 -2.24
N GLN A 185 7.66 -12.97 -2.66
CA GLN A 185 9.01 -12.43 -2.50
C GLN A 185 9.22 -11.79 -1.11
N LEU A 186 8.22 -11.11 -0.56
CA LEU A 186 8.30 -10.51 0.79
C LEU A 186 8.54 -11.57 1.88
N PHE A 187 7.89 -12.72 1.75
CA PHE A 187 8.07 -13.85 2.69
C PHE A 187 9.20 -14.80 2.29
N HIS A 188 10.02 -14.43 1.30
CA HIS A 188 11.14 -15.25 0.81
C HIS A 188 10.73 -16.67 0.37
N ILE A 189 9.47 -16.88 -0.01
CA ILE A 189 9.01 -18.13 -0.64
C ILE A 189 9.66 -18.28 -2.01
N ILE A 190 9.77 -17.15 -2.73
CA ILE A 190 10.58 -16.98 -3.94
C ILE A 190 11.74 -16.05 -3.57
N PRO A 191 12.99 -16.46 -3.80
CA PRO A 191 14.14 -15.61 -3.52
C PRO A 191 14.08 -14.28 -4.27
N CYS A 192 14.43 -13.20 -3.61
CA CYS A 192 14.45 -11.88 -4.22
C CYS A 192 15.62 -11.03 -3.71
N PRO A 193 16.07 -10.05 -4.49
CA PRO A 193 17.04 -9.07 -4.03
C PRO A 193 16.42 -8.15 -2.97
N ARG A 194 17.27 -7.45 -2.23
CA ARG A 194 16.84 -6.49 -1.21
C ARG A 194 16.00 -5.36 -1.81
N HIS A 195 16.43 -4.85 -2.97
CA HIS A 195 15.73 -3.80 -3.71
C HIS A 195 15.15 -4.39 -4.98
N ARG A 196 13.85 -4.19 -5.19
CA ARG A 196 13.07 -4.73 -6.32
C ARG A 196 12.70 -3.65 -7.33
N LEU A 197 13.52 -2.56 -7.35
CA LEU A 197 13.33 -1.43 -8.25
C LEU A 197 13.49 -1.85 -9.72
N PRO A 198 12.80 -1.19 -10.66
CA PRO A 198 13.04 -1.40 -12.09
C PRO A 198 14.48 -1.01 -12.46
N ARG A 199 14.99 -1.60 -13.53
CA ARG A 199 16.33 -1.33 -14.04
C ARG A 199 16.29 -0.14 -14.99
N PHE A 200 17.17 0.83 -14.79
CA PHE A 200 17.36 1.92 -15.76
C PHE A 200 18.32 1.49 -16.86
N ASN A 201 17.91 1.68 -18.13
CA ASN A 201 18.74 1.47 -19.29
C ASN A 201 19.25 2.84 -19.79
N PRO A 202 20.57 3.12 -19.68
CA PRO A 202 21.12 4.41 -20.05
C PRO A 202 21.08 4.66 -21.58
N ASP A 203 21.12 3.60 -22.40
CA ASP A 203 21.15 3.73 -23.86
C ASP A 203 19.80 4.19 -24.41
N THR A 204 18.71 3.76 -23.79
CA THR A 204 17.34 4.08 -24.22
C THR A 204 16.68 5.18 -23.36
N GLY A 205 17.25 5.50 -22.19
CA GLY A 205 16.65 6.40 -21.19
C GLY A 205 15.35 5.87 -20.58
N LYS A 206 15.11 4.56 -20.64
CA LYS A 206 13.87 3.90 -20.18
C LYS A 206 14.12 2.99 -18.99
N LEU A 207 13.05 2.74 -18.25
CA LEU A 207 12.99 1.73 -17.21
C LEU A 207 12.57 0.39 -17.80
N GLU A 208 13.28 -0.65 -17.40
CA GLU A 208 13.05 -2.04 -17.77
C GLU A 208 12.73 -2.88 -16.53
N MET A 209 12.14 -4.05 -16.71
CA MET A 209 11.91 -4.99 -15.61
C MET A 209 13.22 -5.37 -14.94
N SER A 210 13.18 -5.50 -13.63
CA SER A 210 14.27 -6.09 -12.85
C SER A 210 13.98 -7.55 -12.56
N TYR A 211 15.02 -8.36 -12.49
CA TYR A 211 14.93 -9.81 -12.33
C TYR A 211 15.65 -10.28 -11.06
N SER A 212 15.13 -11.36 -10.49
CA SER A 212 15.77 -12.13 -9.42
C SER A 212 16.27 -13.45 -9.98
N ARG A 213 17.56 -13.71 -9.82
CA ARG A 213 18.21 -14.97 -10.24
C ARG A 213 18.55 -15.82 -9.03
N PHE A 214 18.20 -17.10 -9.06
CA PHE A 214 18.45 -18.05 -7.99
C PHE A 214 18.63 -19.47 -8.55
N LYS A 215 19.25 -20.36 -7.73
CA LYS A 215 19.42 -21.77 -8.11
C LYS A 215 18.06 -22.46 -8.11
N SER A 216 17.73 -23.20 -9.16
CA SER A 216 16.43 -23.88 -9.30
C SER A 216 16.16 -24.84 -8.13
N LYS A 217 17.20 -25.48 -7.58
CA LYS A 217 17.12 -26.38 -6.42
C LYS A 217 16.87 -25.68 -5.08
N SER A 218 17.06 -24.37 -5.00
CA SER A 218 16.80 -23.60 -3.75
C SER A 218 15.35 -23.26 -3.53
N LEU A 219 14.48 -23.49 -4.54
CA LEU A 219 13.07 -23.16 -4.46
C LEU A 219 12.29 -24.25 -3.69
N SER A 220 11.47 -23.84 -2.75
CA SER A 220 10.56 -24.74 -2.03
C SER A 220 9.48 -25.29 -2.98
N PRO A 221 8.84 -26.44 -2.69
CA PRO A 221 7.71 -26.94 -3.48
C PRO A 221 6.58 -25.91 -3.62
N LEU A 222 6.28 -25.18 -2.54
CA LEU A 222 5.30 -24.09 -2.53
C LEU A 222 5.72 -22.95 -3.48
N GLY A 223 7.00 -22.54 -3.42
CA GLY A 223 7.55 -21.50 -4.30
C GLY A 223 7.48 -21.92 -5.77
N THR A 224 7.76 -23.18 -6.07
CA THR A 224 7.65 -23.74 -7.43
C THR A 224 6.21 -23.68 -7.94
N SER A 225 5.24 -24.10 -7.12
CA SER A 225 3.82 -24.06 -7.47
C SER A 225 3.33 -22.63 -7.71
N ILE A 226 3.68 -21.68 -6.83
CA ILE A 226 3.31 -20.26 -6.97
C ILE A 226 3.92 -19.69 -8.25
N LEU A 227 5.19 -20.00 -8.54
CA LEU A 227 5.87 -19.52 -9.74
C LEU A 227 5.22 -20.05 -11.02
N GLN A 228 4.88 -21.36 -11.05
CA GLN A 228 4.19 -21.98 -12.18
C GLN A 228 2.79 -21.39 -12.41
N VAL A 229 2.03 -21.17 -11.34
CA VAL A 229 0.70 -20.54 -11.44
C VAL A 229 0.84 -19.11 -11.96
N SER A 230 1.77 -18.33 -11.42
CA SER A 230 2.01 -16.94 -11.85
C SER A 230 2.49 -16.85 -13.31
N GLU A 231 3.32 -17.80 -13.74
CA GLU A 231 3.77 -17.95 -15.14
C GLU A 231 2.58 -18.28 -16.07
N LYS A 232 1.71 -19.23 -15.67
CA LYS A 232 0.52 -19.63 -16.42
C LYS A 232 -0.48 -18.47 -16.63
N PHE A 233 -0.62 -17.59 -15.63
CA PHE A 233 -1.47 -16.40 -15.74
C PHE A 233 -0.74 -15.20 -16.35
N HIS A 234 0.45 -15.37 -16.89
CA HIS A 234 1.27 -14.30 -17.45
C HIS A 234 1.56 -13.14 -16.47
N LEU A 235 1.47 -13.38 -15.17
CA LEU A 235 1.80 -12.39 -14.16
C LEU A 235 3.32 -12.24 -13.98
N VAL A 236 4.08 -13.31 -14.20
CA VAL A 236 5.53 -13.34 -14.05
C VAL A 236 6.15 -13.87 -15.36
N GLU A 237 7.32 -13.36 -15.69
CA GLU A 237 8.19 -13.86 -16.76
C GLU A 237 9.30 -14.70 -16.13
N VAL A 238 9.47 -15.92 -16.61
CA VAL A 238 10.42 -16.89 -16.03
C VAL A 238 11.38 -17.37 -17.10
N HIS A 239 12.66 -17.17 -16.86
CA HIS A 239 13.74 -17.70 -17.69
C HIS A 239 14.46 -18.82 -16.94
N ARG A 240 14.66 -19.95 -17.60
CA ARG A 240 15.39 -21.10 -17.05
C ARG A 240 16.62 -21.35 -17.90
N GLY A 241 17.76 -21.53 -17.26
CA GLY A 241 19.03 -21.77 -17.94
C GLY A 241 19.97 -22.60 -17.10
N THR A 242 21.11 -22.96 -17.72
CA THR A 242 22.20 -23.70 -17.05
C THR A 242 23.46 -22.84 -17.11
N ASP A 243 24.11 -22.66 -15.98
CA ASP A 243 25.39 -21.97 -15.87
C ASP A 243 26.44 -22.91 -15.26
N LYS A 244 27.69 -22.45 -15.14
CA LYS A 244 28.81 -23.22 -14.50
C LYS A 244 28.45 -23.72 -13.11
N ASP A 245 27.60 -23.00 -12.38
CA ASP A 245 27.13 -23.32 -11.02
C ASP A 245 25.88 -24.21 -10.96
N GLY A 246 25.37 -24.68 -12.10
CA GLY A 246 24.20 -25.55 -12.25
C GLY A 246 22.98 -24.83 -12.85
N GLU A 247 21.81 -25.46 -12.73
CA GLU A 247 20.56 -24.91 -13.22
C GLU A 247 20.11 -23.69 -12.41
N TYR A 248 19.76 -22.61 -13.11
CA TYR A 248 19.22 -21.41 -12.51
C TYR A 248 17.83 -21.07 -13.06
N THR A 249 17.05 -20.42 -12.24
CA THR A 249 15.79 -19.80 -12.60
C THR A 249 15.90 -18.31 -12.36
N GLU A 250 15.42 -17.52 -13.30
CA GLU A 250 15.33 -16.08 -13.21
C GLU A 250 13.88 -15.67 -13.43
N CYS A 251 13.34 -14.83 -12.56
CA CYS A 251 11.99 -14.28 -12.70
C CYS A 251 12.00 -12.77 -12.46
N ASN A 252 11.08 -12.04 -13.10
CA ASN A 252 10.94 -10.62 -12.83
C ASN A 252 10.49 -10.39 -11.39
N ASN A 253 10.92 -9.29 -10.78
CA ASN A 253 10.51 -8.93 -9.43
C ASN A 253 9.00 -8.67 -9.38
N MET A 254 8.34 -9.27 -8.38
CA MET A 254 6.89 -9.22 -8.19
C MET A 254 6.50 -7.91 -7.51
N THR A 255 6.54 -6.81 -8.27
CA THR A 255 6.03 -5.49 -7.86
C THR A 255 5.10 -4.96 -8.94
N LEU A 256 4.11 -4.14 -8.55
CA LEU A 256 3.17 -3.54 -9.48
C LEU A 256 3.89 -2.70 -10.55
N ILE A 257 4.99 -2.05 -10.20
CA ILE A 257 5.84 -1.30 -11.14
C ILE A 257 6.38 -2.24 -12.24
N ASN A 258 6.98 -3.37 -11.86
CA ASN A 258 7.51 -4.34 -12.82
C ASN A 258 6.38 -5.00 -13.64
N LEU A 259 5.21 -5.21 -13.04
CA LEU A 259 4.05 -5.75 -13.77
C LEU A 259 3.57 -4.77 -14.85
N VAL A 260 3.51 -3.48 -14.56
CA VAL A 260 3.13 -2.46 -15.57
C VAL A 260 4.18 -2.40 -16.67
N ILE A 261 5.48 -2.44 -16.34
CA ILE A 261 6.55 -2.49 -17.36
C ILE A 261 6.45 -3.77 -18.20
N LYS A 262 6.12 -4.92 -17.60
CA LYS A 262 5.91 -6.16 -18.33
C LYS A 262 4.82 -6.05 -19.40
N ILE A 263 3.72 -5.37 -19.06
CA ILE A 263 2.57 -5.20 -19.97
C ILE A 263 2.88 -4.20 -21.11
N LEU A 264 3.56 -3.11 -20.78
CA LEU A 264 3.79 -1.98 -21.69
C LEU A 264 5.14 -2.03 -22.42
N GLY A 265 6.07 -2.87 -21.96
CA GLY A 265 7.46 -2.85 -22.38
C GLY A 265 8.28 -1.73 -21.71
N PRO A 266 9.56 -1.55 -22.11
CA PRO A 266 10.44 -0.52 -21.58
C PRO A 266 9.83 0.87 -21.72
N THR A 267 9.64 1.56 -20.59
CA THR A 267 8.86 2.79 -20.51
C THR A 267 9.67 3.90 -19.82
N HIS A 268 9.53 5.15 -20.30
CA HIS A 268 10.17 6.30 -19.67
C HIS A 268 9.56 6.54 -18.25
N GLU A 269 10.41 6.87 -17.28
CA GLU A 269 10.03 6.99 -15.87
C GLU A 269 8.84 7.92 -15.64
N ARG A 270 8.82 9.11 -16.25
CA ARG A 270 7.70 10.06 -16.15
C ARG A 270 6.36 9.43 -16.59
N THR A 271 6.37 8.68 -17.69
CA THR A 271 5.17 8.02 -18.23
C THR A 271 4.72 6.92 -17.28
N LEU A 272 5.65 6.12 -16.78
CA LEU A 272 5.38 5.03 -15.83
C LEU A 272 4.76 5.57 -14.54
N THR A 273 5.32 6.64 -13.95
CA THR A 273 4.74 7.32 -12.78
C THR A 273 3.33 7.80 -13.08
N SER A 274 3.11 8.47 -14.23
CA SER A 274 1.78 8.98 -14.59
C SER A 274 0.73 7.86 -14.72
N LEU A 275 1.12 6.70 -15.26
CA LEU A 275 0.23 5.54 -15.39
C LEU A 275 -0.09 4.90 -14.03
N LEU A 276 0.88 4.81 -13.13
CA LEU A 276 0.65 4.32 -11.78
C LEU A 276 -0.23 5.28 -10.96
N LEU A 277 -0.07 6.59 -11.14
CA LEU A 277 -0.97 7.58 -10.53
C LEU A 277 -2.38 7.52 -11.13
N LEU A 278 -2.51 7.28 -12.43
CA LEU A 278 -3.81 7.03 -13.06
C LEU A 278 -4.47 5.78 -12.48
N LEU A 279 -3.70 4.71 -12.28
CA LEU A 279 -4.18 3.48 -11.61
C LEU A 279 -4.66 3.79 -10.18
N GLN A 280 -3.97 4.68 -9.45
CA GLN A 280 -4.39 5.14 -8.13
C GLN A 280 -5.72 5.90 -8.20
N VAL A 281 -5.92 6.76 -9.19
CA VAL A 281 -7.19 7.47 -9.40
C VAL A 281 -8.32 6.47 -9.71
N VAL A 282 -8.07 5.51 -10.60
CA VAL A 282 -9.04 4.44 -10.91
C VAL A 282 -9.38 3.64 -9.66
N GLY A 283 -8.38 3.29 -8.84
CA GLY A 283 -8.58 2.64 -7.54
C GLY A 283 -9.48 3.45 -6.61
N SER A 284 -9.30 4.77 -6.56
CA SER A 284 -10.17 5.67 -5.79
C SER A 284 -11.61 5.70 -6.31
N ILE A 285 -11.82 5.75 -7.63
CA ILE A 285 -13.15 5.68 -8.25
C ILE A 285 -13.83 4.35 -7.90
N MET A 286 -13.11 3.25 -7.97
CA MET A 286 -13.60 1.93 -7.54
C MET A 286 -13.97 1.93 -6.05
N ALA A 287 -13.16 2.55 -5.20
CA ALA A 287 -13.43 2.68 -3.77
C ALA A 287 -14.75 3.42 -3.50
N PHE A 288 -15.00 4.53 -4.19
CA PHE A 288 -16.27 5.26 -4.11
C PHE A 288 -17.44 4.41 -4.62
N SER A 289 -17.28 3.71 -5.74
CA SER A 289 -18.31 2.80 -6.27
C SER A 289 -18.65 1.67 -5.28
N ILE A 290 -17.63 1.07 -4.67
CA ILE A 290 -17.83 0.04 -3.64
C ILE A 290 -18.55 0.66 -2.43
N ARG A 291 -18.12 1.81 -1.93
CA ARG A 291 -18.69 2.45 -0.74
C ARG A 291 -20.16 2.86 -0.94
N TYR A 292 -20.49 3.48 -2.05
CA TYR A 292 -21.82 4.09 -2.27
C TYR A 292 -22.81 3.20 -3.03
N GLN A 293 -22.33 2.22 -3.78
CA GLN A 293 -23.20 1.33 -4.57
C GLN A 293 -23.20 -0.10 -3.99
N LEU A 294 -22.04 -0.73 -3.89
CA LEU A 294 -21.95 -2.14 -3.50
C LEU A 294 -22.34 -2.35 -2.02
N VAL A 295 -21.96 -1.41 -1.13
CA VAL A 295 -22.25 -1.52 0.30
C VAL A 295 -23.76 -1.55 0.55
N ARG A 296 -24.58 -0.85 -0.23
CA ARG A 296 -26.05 -0.88 -0.13
C ARG A 296 -26.65 -2.26 -0.35
N LEU A 297 -25.98 -3.13 -1.10
CA LEU A 297 -26.43 -4.52 -1.31
C LEU A 297 -26.22 -5.40 -0.06
N PHE A 298 -25.20 -5.08 0.74
CA PHE A 298 -24.80 -5.88 1.89
C PHE A 298 -25.20 -5.30 3.24
N TYR A 299 -25.59 -4.04 3.28
CA TYR A 299 -26.02 -3.34 4.49
C TYR A 299 -27.31 -2.58 4.23
N ASP A 300 -28.11 -2.36 5.28
CA ASP A 300 -29.30 -1.51 5.24
C ASP A 300 -28.84 -0.06 5.50
N VAL A 301 -28.34 0.59 4.45
CA VAL A 301 -27.87 1.99 4.49
C VAL A 301 -28.60 2.78 3.42
#